data_59b2a6ecb35602075af1be67496ea724
#
_entry.id   59b2a6ecb35602075af1be67496ea724
#
_cell.length_a   1.000
_cell.length_b   1.000
_cell.length_c   1.000
_cell.angle_alpha   90.00
_cell.angle_beta   90.00
_cell.angle_gamma   90.00
#
_symmetry.space_group_name_H-M   'P 1'
#
loop_
_entity.id
_entity.type
_entity.pdbx_description
1 polymer ?
#
loop_
_entity_poly.entity_id
_entity_poly.type
_entity_poly.pdbx_seq_one_letter_code
_entity_poly.pdbx_strand_id
1 'polypeptide(L)'
;MYISLMETPKSPSTVNHRIREGLSRIATAMRSDDWDRAKASGLNPTQLAILELLESRQNGLGVREIAANLGVSQPSATDSIAALERKGLLSKGSAGTDRRAVNVAITPEGISVIEAARSSEGVIAQSVDALAGHEQEDLLITLVKMIRHLQDVDAIPIQRMCATCRYFAPFAHSDAAKPHHCHFVDAAFGQRDIRIDCREHETADPSFRAATWDVFQQG
;
A
#
# COMPACT_ATOMS: atom_id res chain seq x y z
N MET A 1 31.46 -7.56 45.23
CA MET A 1 31.51 -7.95 43.84
C MET A 1 30.19 -8.65 43.51
N TYR A 2 29.17 -7.89 43.08
CA TYR A 2 27.84 -8.41 42.75
C TYR A 2 27.85 -8.85 41.27
N ILE A 3 27.86 -10.15 41.06
CA ILE A 3 27.59 -10.72 39.72
C ILE A 3 26.07 -10.65 39.52
N SER A 4 25.64 -9.65 38.74
CA SER A 4 24.25 -9.62 38.24
C SER A 4 24.02 -10.86 37.41
N LEU A 5 23.22 -11.81 37.93
CA LEU A 5 22.68 -12.91 37.18
C LEU A 5 21.77 -12.33 36.12
N MET A 6 22.25 -12.23 34.88
CA MET A 6 21.38 -12.01 33.72
C MET A 6 20.42 -13.22 33.66
N GLU A 7 19.18 -13.00 34.08
CA GLU A 7 18.12 -13.99 33.88
C GLU A 7 18.00 -14.28 32.39
N THR A 8 18.35 -15.47 31.98
CA THR A 8 18.03 -15.98 30.64
C THR A 8 16.50 -15.97 30.48
N PRO A 9 15.98 -15.39 29.36
CA PRO A 9 14.54 -15.34 29.14
C PRO A 9 13.94 -16.75 29.27
N LYS A 10 12.92 -16.89 30.14
CA LYS A 10 12.28 -18.18 30.50
C LYS A 10 11.60 -18.92 29.33
N SER A 11 11.54 -18.32 28.12
CA SER A 11 11.12 -18.95 26.85
C SER A 11 11.67 -18.16 25.68
N PRO A 12 12.33 -18.79 24.70
CA PRO A 12 12.71 -18.09 23.49
C PRO A 12 11.43 -17.61 22.79
N SER A 13 11.35 -16.30 22.48
CA SER A 13 10.23 -15.75 21.74
C SER A 13 10.09 -16.46 20.39
N THR A 14 8.86 -16.81 19.98
CA THR A 14 8.60 -17.46 18.68
C THR A 14 9.05 -16.54 17.53
N VAL A 15 9.33 -17.13 16.36
CA VAL A 15 9.63 -16.36 15.14
C VAL A 15 8.52 -15.37 14.83
N ASN A 16 7.25 -15.79 14.96
CA ASN A 16 6.09 -14.92 14.80
C ASN A 16 6.15 -13.68 15.71
N HIS A 17 6.47 -13.87 16.99
CA HIS A 17 6.59 -12.76 17.94
C HIS A 17 7.69 -11.77 17.52
N ARG A 18 8.86 -12.25 17.12
CA ARG A 18 9.99 -11.43 16.67
C ARG A 18 9.66 -10.66 15.38
N ILE A 19 8.96 -11.29 14.43
CA ILE A 19 8.48 -10.62 13.22
C ILE A 19 7.52 -9.47 13.58
N ARG A 20 6.55 -9.73 14.46
CA ARG A 20 5.62 -8.67 14.92
C ARG A 20 6.32 -7.52 15.63
N GLU A 21 7.32 -7.81 16.45
CA GLU A 21 8.15 -6.78 17.08
C GLU A 21 8.93 -5.97 16.03
N GLY A 22 9.51 -6.63 15.02
CA GLY A 22 10.19 -5.98 13.91
C GLY A 22 9.24 -5.05 13.13
N LEU A 23 8.08 -5.56 12.72
CA LEU A 23 7.05 -4.78 12.04
C LEU A 23 6.59 -3.58 12.88
N SER A 24 6.46 -3.72 14.20
CA SER A 24 6.09 -2.61 15.08
C SER A 24 7.15 -1.49 15.11
N ARG A 25 8.44 -1.85 15.10
CA ARG A 25 9.55 -0.88 15.02
C ARG A 25 9.57 -0.15 13.68
N ILE A 26 9.43 -0.91 12.58
CA ILE A 26 9.34 -0.35 11.22
C ILE A 26 8.13 0.60 11.11
N ALA A 27 6.96 0.19 11.57
CA ALA A 27 5.76 1.03 11.56
C ALA A 27 5.93 2.32 12.40
N THR A 28 6.77 2.30 13.44
CA THR A 28 7.10 3.52 14.20
C THR A 28 7.98 4.47 13.39
N ALA A 29 9.00 3.94 12.71
CA ALA A 29 9.86 4.75 11.83
C ALA A 29 9.07 5.30 10.63
N MET A 30 8.19 4.49 10.01
CA MET A 30 7.29 4.92 8.92
C MET A 30 6.42 6.10 9.36
N ARG A 31 5.82 6.03 10.57
CA ARG A 31 5.01 7.15 11.09
C ARG A 31 5.84 8.43 11.27
N SER A 32 7.09 8.33 11.69
CA SER A 32 7.99 9.49 11.79
C SER A 32 8.28 10.10 10.42
N ASP A 33 8.63 9.27 9.45
CA ASP A 33 8.83 9.67 8.05
C ASP A 33 7.59 10.38 7.47
N ASP A 34 6.41 9.81 7.69
CA ASP A 34 5.14 10.38 7.20
C ASP A 34 4.86 11.75 7.82
N TRP A 35 5.20 11.93 9.10
CA TRP A 35 5.09 13.23 9.77
C TRP A 35 6.03 14.27 9.17
N ASP A 36 7.29 13.91 8.91
CA ASP A 36 8.29 14.82 8.36
C ASP A 36 7.94 15.22 6.92
N ARG A 37 7.53 14.26 6.08
CA ARG A 37 7.08 14.49 4.70
C ARG A 37 5.82 15.38 4.65
N ALA A 38 4.83 15.07 5.48
CA ALA A 38 3.60 15.83 5.55
C ALA A 38 3.86 17.27 6.03
N LYS A 39 4.67 17.45 7.08
CA LYS A 39 5.04 18.76 7.64
C LYS A 39 5.78 19.62 6.60
N ALA A 40 6.70 19.05 5.83
CA ALA A 40 7.40 19.75 4.75
C ALA A 40 6.45 20.30 3.69
N SER A 41 5.30 19.65 3.48
CA SER A 41 4.25 20.06 2.54
C SER A 41 3.13 20.90 3.19
N GLY A 42 3.26 21.29 4.46
CA GLY A 42 2.22 22.02 5.19
C GLY A 42 0.95 21.21 5.45
N LEU A 43 1.09 19.88 5.51
CA LEU A 43 0.01 18.92 5.72
C LEU A 43 0.21 18.14 7.03
N ASN A 44 -0.81 17.37 7.43
CA ASN A 44 -0.65 16.28 8.38
C ASN A 44 -0.57 14.93 7.63
N PRO A 45 -0.12 13.83 8.28
CA PRO A 45 0.03 12.53 7.64
C PRO A 45 -1.25 12.00 6.97
N THR A 46 -2.41 12.17 7.61
CA THR A 46 -3.70 11.74 7.03
C THR A 46 -4.03 12.51 5.75
N GLN A 47 -3.74 13.82 5.72
CA GLN A 47 -3.94 14.64 4.53
C GLN A 47 -3.03 14.21 3.37
N LEU A 48 -1.75 13.97 3.65
CA LEU A 48 -0.80 13.49 2.64
C LEU A 48 -1.23 12.12 2.13
N ALA A 49 -1.57 11.17 3.01
CA ALA A 49 -2.03 9.84 2.63
C ALA A 49 -3.31 9.85 1.78
N ILE A 50 -4.25 10.80 2.02
CA ILE A 50 -5.43 10.98 1.16
C ILE A 50 -5.01 11.41 -0.25
N LEU A 51 -4.09 12.36 -0.40
CA LEU A 51 -3.60 12.79 -1.70
C LEU A 51 -2.90 11.64 -2.43
N GLU A 52 -1.99 10.92 -1.79
CA GLU A 52 -1.27 9.77 -2.34
C GLU A 52 -2.22 8.66 -2.79
N LEU A 53 -3.26 8.36 -1.99
CA LEU A 53 -4.30 7.41 -2.36
C LEU A 53 -5.05 7.83 -3.62
N LEU A 54 -5.39 9.12 -3.74
CA LEU A 54 -6.20 9.63 -4.84
C LEU A 54 -5.41 9.86 -6.14
N GLU A 55 -4.09 10.05 -6.06
CA GLU A 55 -3.24 10.24 -7.24
C GLU A 55 -3.35 9.08 -8.24
N SER A 56 -3.44 7.87 -7.73
CA SER A 56 -3.57 6.67 -8.56
C SER A 56 -5.02 6.36 -8.96
N ARG A 57 -6.02 7.21 -8.59
CA ARG A 57 -7.46 6.98 -8.79
C ARG A 57 -8.03 7.95 -9.83
N GLN A 58 -8.01 7.58 -11.10
CA GLN A 58 -8.51 8.44 -12.21
C GLN A 58 -9.94 8.95 -12.00
N ASN A 59 -10.80 8.13 -11.40
CA ASN A 59 -12.21 8.45 -11.18
C ASN A 59 -12.48 9.02 -9.77
N GLY A 60 -11.45 9.28 -8.98
CA GLY A 60 -11.61 9.63 -7.57
C GLY A 60 -12.18 8.49 -6.71
N LEU A 61 -12.50 8.79 -5.45
CA LEU A 61 -13.09 7.84 -4.49
C LEU A 61 -14.16 8.50 -3.62
N GLY A 62 -15.10 7.70 -3.14
CA GLY A 62 -16.04 8.10 -2.11
C GLY A 62 -15.35 8.26 -0.73
N VAL A 63 -15.89 9.13 0.12
CA VAL A 63 -15.34 9.38 1.47
C VAL A 63 -15.22 8.10 2.30
N ARG A 64 -16.22 7.19 2.20
CA ARG A 64 -16.19 5.90 2.90
C ARG A 64 -15.07 4.99 2.40
N GLU A 65 -14.82 4.97 1.10
CA GLU A 65 -13.75 4.18 0.51
C GLU A 65 -12.37 4.73 0.93
N ILE A 66 -12.20 6.05 0.94
CA ILE A 66 -10.98 6.71 1.43
C ILE A 66 -10.72 6.31 2.89
N ALA A 67 -11.74 6.43 3.75
CA ALA A 67 -11.64 6.06 5.17
C ALA A 67 -11.24 4.60 5.36
N ALA A 68 -11.86 3.68 4.61
CA ALA A 68 -11.56 2.24 4.66
C ALA A 68 -10.14 1.91 4.18
N ASN A 69 -9.68 2.53 3.07
CA ASN A 69 -8.33 2.29 2.55
C ASN A 69 -7.24 2.81 3.49
N LEU A 70 -7.50 3.89 4.22
CA LEU A 70 -6.52 4.49 5.15
C LEU A 70 -6.65 3.95 6.59
N GLY A 71 -7.64 3.10 6.87
CA GLY A 71 -7.88 2.59 8.22
C GLY A 71 -8.25 3.68 9.23
N VAL A 72 -8.88 4.77 8.78
CA VAL A 72 -9.32 5.88 9.65
C VAL A 72 -10.84 5.93 9.78
N SER A 73 -11.34 6.64 10.78
CA SER A 73 -12.80 6.86 10.90
C SER A 73 -13.34 7.74 9.76
N GLN A 74 -14.58 7.50 9.34
CA GLN A 74 -15.22 8.33 8.30
C GLN A 74 -15.28 9.82 8.69
N PRO A 75 -15.59 10.22 9.93
CA PRO A 75 -15.48 11.60 10.36
C PRO A 75 -14.07 12.19 10.17
N SER A 76 -13.01 11.47 10.57
CA SER A 76 -11.62 11.92 10.39
C SER A 76 -11.25 12.10 8.92
N ALA A 77 -11.70 11.19 8.04
CA ALA A 77 -11.53 11.34 6.60
C ALA A 77 -12.30 12.57 6.07
N THR A 78 -13.54 12.78 6.51
CA THR A 78 -14.37 13.92 6.10
C THR A 78 -13.72 15.25 6.46
N ASP A 79 -13.21 15.39 7.68
CA ASP A 79 -12.55 16.62 8.15
C ASP A 79 -11.26 16.90 7.39
N SER A 80 -10.47 15.86 7.13
CA SER A 80 -9.21 15.96 6.36
C SER A 80 -9.49 16.35 4.90
N ILE A 81 -10.49 15.73 4.25
CA ILE A 81 -10.93 16.06 2.90
C ILE A 81 -11.44 17.51 2.82
N ALA A 82 -12.25 17.97 3.78
CA ALA A 82 -12.72 19.35 3.81
C ALA A 82 -11.56 20.36 3.96
N ALA A 83 -10.55 20.00 4.75
CA ALA A 83 -9.34 20.83 4.89
C ALA A 83 -8.52 20.89 3.60
N LEU A 84 -8.35 19.77 2.90
CA LEU A 84 -7.65 19.70 1.61
C LEU A 84 -8.40 20.44 0.51
N GLU A 85 -9.73 20.35 0.48
CA GLU A 85 -10.58 21.08 -0.46
C GLU A 85 -10.43 22.60 -0.26
N ARG A 86 -10.45 23.10 0.99
CA ARG A 86 -10.17 24.52 1.29
C ARG A 86 -8.79 24.99 0.84
N LYS A 87 -7.81 24.09 0.78
CA LYS A 87 -6.46 24.36 0.26
C LYS A 87 -6.39 24.25 -1.28
N GLY A 88 -7.47 23.87 -1.95
CA GLY A 88 -7.50 23.68 -3.39
C GLY A 88 -6.80 22.40 -3.88
N LEU A 89 -6.43 21.48 -2.99
CA LEU A 89 -5.68 20.27 -3.32
C LEU A 89 -6.58 19.09 -3.74
N LEU A 90 -7.87 19.18 -3.41
CA LEU A 90 -8.92 18.25 -3.80
C LEU A 90 -10.13 18.97 -4.35
N SER A 91 -10.89 18.28 -5.18
CA SER A 91 -12.22 18.70 -5.63
C SER A 91 -13.24 17.62 -5.28
N LYS A 92 -14.47 18.06 -4.96
CA LYS A 92 -15.63 17.20 -4.80
C LYS A 92 -16.53 17.32 -6.01
N GLY A 93 -16.95 16.20 -6.57
CA GLY A 93 -17.88 16.09 -7.67
C GLY A 93 -18.99 15.10 -7.38
N SER A 94 -19.98 15.01 -8.26
CA SER A 94 -20.97 13.95 -8.24
C SER A 94 -20.40 12.67 -8.86
N ALA A 95 -20.61 11.53 -8.23
CA ALA A 95 -20.22 10.24 -8.80
C ALA A 95 -21.20 9.82 -9.91
N GLY A 96 -20.87 10.06 -11.15
CA GLY A 96 -21.63 9.60 -12.33
C GLY A 96 -23.11 10.02 -12.31
N THR A 97 -24.01 9.05 -12.49
CA THR A 97 -25.49 9.25 -12.52
C THR A 97 -26.11 9.38 -11.12
N ASP A 98 -25.43 8.97 -10.06
CA ASP A 98 -25.92 9.15 -8.69
C ASP A 98 -25.44 10.48 -8.09
N ARG A 99 -26.32 11.49 -8.17
CA ARG A 99 -26.07 12.84 -7.62
C ARG A 99 -25.93 12.87 -6.07
N ARG A 100 -26.19 11.74 -5.36
CA ARG A 100 -26.06 11.64 -3.90
C ARG A 100 -24.68 11.15 -3.47
N ALA A 101 -23.94 10.49 -4.35
CA ALA A 101 -22.60 10.01 -4.05
C ALA A 101 -21.58 11.10 -4.35
N VAL A 102 -20.91 11.58 -3.30
CA VAL A 102 -19.80 12.53 -3.40
C VAL A 102 -18.55 11.77 -3.79
N ASN A 103 -17.98 12.13 -4.92
CA ASN A 103 -16.68 11.65 -5.36
C ASN A 103 -15.60 12.70 -5.08
N VAL A 104 -14.47 12.28 -4.56
CA VAL A 104 -13.32 13.12 -4.21
C VAL A 104 -12.19 12.81 -5.17
N ALA A 105 -11.69 13.82 -5.87
CA ALA A 105 -10.59 13.70 -6.81
C ALA A 105 -9.47 14.69 -6.47
N ILE A 106 -8.23 14.29 -6.78
CA ILE A 106 -7.06 15.16 -6.63
C ILE A 106 -7.03 16.23 -7.71
N THR A 107 -6.55 17.42 -7.37
CA THR A 107 -6.32 18.51 -8.33
C THR A 107 -4.87 18.48 -8.85
N PRO A 108 -4.54 19.22 -9.93
CA PRO A 108 -3.15 19.40 -10.37
C PRO A 108 -2.25 19.96 -9.27
N GLU A 109 -2.76 20.87 -8.44
CA GLU A 109 -2.06 21.43 -7.29
C GLU A 109 -1.78 20.35 -6.23
N GLY A 110 -2.74 19.44 -5.99
CA GLY A 110 -2.56 18.29 -5.11
C GLY A 110 -1.47 17.35 -5.61
N ILE A 111 -1.39 17.10 -6.92
CA ILE A 111 -0.32 16.29 -7.55
C ILE A 111 1.04 16.95 -7.32
N SER A 112 1.16 18.26 -7.56
CA SER A 112 2.42 19.00 -7.35
C SER A 112 2.91 18.92 -5.90
N VAL A 113 1.99 18.90 -4.92
CA VAL A 113 2.33 18.73 -3.49
C VAL A 113 2.89 17.32 -3.23
N ILE A 114 2.33 16.27 -3.83
CA ILE A 114 2.85 14.91 -3.68
C ILE A 114 4.24 14.78 -4.30
N GLU A 115 4.44 15.33 -5.50
CA GLU A 115 5.74 15.30 -6.19
C GLU A 115 6.82 15.99 -5.34
N ALA A 116 6.51 17.13 -4.74
CA ALA A 116 7.41 17.80 -3.81
C ALA A 116 7.68 16.96 -2.54
N ALA A 117 6.68 16.30 -1.98
CA ALA A 117 6.83 15.44 -0.81
C ALA A 117 7.69 14.19 -1.09
N ARG A 118 7.69 13.68 -2.32
CA ARG A 118 8.50 12.53 -2.74
C ARG A 118 9.97 12.86 -2.97
N SER A 119 10.31 14.11 -3.21
CA SER A 119 11.71 14.53 -3.42
C SER A 119 12.60 14.37 -2.18
N SER A 120 12.00 14.16 -1.02
CA SER A 120 12.70 13.83 0.22
C SER A 120 12.66 12.31 0.43
N GLU A 121 13.74 11.62 0.10
CA GLU A 121 13.89 10.20 0.43
C GLU A 121 13.93 10.02 1.95
N GLY A 122 12.87 9.40 2.50
CA GLY A 122 12.78 9.09 3.92
C GLY A 122 13.74 7.97 4.35
N VAL A 123 13.97 7.85 5.67
CA VAL A 123 14.85 6.82 6.22
C VAL A 123 14.37 5.39 5.92
N ILE A 124 13.08 5.21 5.69
CA ILE A 124 12.52 3.90 5.31
C ILE A 124 12.95 3.54 3.88
N ALA A 125 12.89 4.45 2.92
CA ALA A 125 13.38 4.21 1.55
C ALA A 125 14.86 3.80 1.58
N GLN A 126 15.70 4.56 2.27
CA GLN A 126 17.12 4.26 2.45
C GLN A 126 17.34 2.87 3.10
N SER A 127 16.51 2.47 4.06
CA SER A 127 16.64 1.16 4.70
C SER A 127 16.28 0.00 3.76
N VAL A 128 15.33 0.20 2.84
CA VAL A 128 15.00 -0.78 1.79
C VAL A 128 16.12 -0.84 0.75
N ASP A 129 16.68 0.31 0.34
CA ASP A 129 17.79 0.38 -0.62
C ASP A 129 19.09 -0.25 -0.09
N ALA A 130 19.25 -0.32 1.23
CA ALA A 130 20.38 -1.00 1.87
C ALA A 130 20.31 -2.54 1.79
N LEU A 131 19.14 -3.10 1.45
CA LEU A 131 18.99 -4.55 1.25
C LEU A 131 19.57 -4.99 -0.09
N ALA A 132 20.13 -6.20 -0.13
CA ALA A 132 20.52 -6.81 -1.40
C ALA A 132 19.29 -7.05 -2.29
N GLY A 133 19.49 -7.05 -3.61
CA GLY A 133 18.37 -7.13 -4.54
C GLY A 133 17.45 -8.35 -4.37
N HIS A 134 18.00 -9.50 -3.99
CA HIS A 134 17.20 -10.68 -3.70
C HIS A 134 16.40 -10.55 -2.39
N GLU A 135 16.96 -9.86 -1.37
CA GLU A 135 16.25 -9.59 -0.12
C GLU A 135 15.08 -8.62 -0.31
N GLN A 136 15.22 -7.62 -1.20
CA GLN A 136 14.13 -6.73 -1.59
C GLN A 136 12.99 -7.50 -2.27
N GLU A 137 13.34 -8.42 -3.17
CA GLU A 137 12.40 -9.27 -3.89
C GLU A 137 11.65 -10.21 -2.95
N ASP A 138 12.37 -10.92 -2.07
CA ASP A 138 11.80 -11.81 -1.05
C ASP A 138 10.87 -11.05 -0.09
N LEU A 139 11.28 -9.85 0.31
CA LEU A 139 10.47 -8.99 1.17
C LEU A 139 9.18 -8.55 0.44
N LEU A 140 9.27 -8.12 -0.83
CA LEU A 140 8.11 -7.74 -1.63
C LEU A 140 7.09 -8.87 -1.72
N ILE A 141 7.53 -10.08 -2.06
CA ILE A 141 6.65 -11.26 -2.15
C ILE A 141 6.03 -11.60 -0.79
N THR A 142 6.82 -11.52 0.28
CA THR A 142 6.33 -11.76 1.64
C THR A 142 5.24 -10.74 2.02
N LEU A 143 5.44 -9.47 1.71
CA LEU A 143 4.44 -8.41 1.94
C LEU A 143 3.17 -8.65 1.12
N VAL A 144 3.28 -9.05 -0.15
CA VAL A 144 2.13 -9.41 -0.99
C VAL A 144 1.32 -10.54 -0.34
N LYS A 145 1.99 -11.59 0.16
CA LYS A 145 1.34 -12.72 0.86
C LYS A 145 0.64 -12.26 2.14
N MET A 146 1.27 -11.39 2.93
CA MET A 146 0.67 -10.85 4.16
C MET A 146 -0.54 -9.95 3.85
N ILE A 147 -0.42 -9.03 2.89
CA ILE A 147 -1.52 -8.13 2.48
C ILE A 147 -2.69 -8.96 1.95
N ARG A 148 -2.41 -9.97 1.13
CA ARG A 148 -3.46 -10.87 0.62
C ARG A 148 -4.22 -11.57 1.74
N HIS A 149 -3.52 -12.10 2.73
CA HIS A 149 -4.16 -12.71 3.90
C HIS A 149 -5.05 -11.71 4.67
N LEU A 150 -4.60 -10.47 4.86
CA LEU A 150 -5.39 -9.43 5.52
C LEU A 150 -6.68 -9.10 4.75
N GLN A 151 -6.65 -9.17 3.43
CA GLN A 151 -7.84 -8.99 2.58
C GLN A 151 -8.80 -10.19 2.70
N ASP A 152 -8.28 -11.41 2.74
CA ASP A 152 -9.07 -12.63 2.81
C ASP A 152 -9.84 -12.78 4.14
N VAL A 153 -9.33 -12.13 5.21
CA VAL A 153 -10.01 -12.06 6.53
C VAL A 153 -10.74 -10.72 6.75
N ASP A 154 -10.98 -9.95 5.70
CA ASP A 154 -11.66 -8.66 5.71
C ASP A 154 -11.07 -7.62 6.69
N ALA A 155 -9.77 -7.76 7.04
CA ALA A 155 -9.09 -6.79 7.90
C ALA A 155 -8.76 -5.48 7.16
N ILE A 156 -8.58 -5.54 5.85
CA ILE A 156 -8.39 -4.38 4.95
C ILE A 156 -9.18 -4.58 3.66
N PRO A 157 -9.56 -3.50 2.95
CA PRO A 157 -10.18 -3.60 1.62
C PRO A 157 -9.23 -4.29 0.63
N ILE A 158 -9.81 -4.83 -0.46
CA ILE A 158 -9.03 -5.37 -1.58
C ILE A 158 -8.17 -4.24 -2.15
N GLN A 159 -6.85 -4.45 -2.14
CA GLN A 159 -5.87 -3.55 -2.70
C GLN A 159 -5.69 -3.82 -4.20
N ARG A 160 -5.24 -2.81 -4.95
CA ARG A 160 -5.02 -2.91 -6.41
C ARG A 160 -3.70 -3.60 -6.77
N MET A 161 -3.49 -4.78 -6.19
CA MET A 161 -2.27 -5.57 -6.42
C MET A 161 -2.39 -6.47 -7.64
N CYS A 162 -1.25 -6.84 -8.25
CA CYS A 162 -1.23 -7.89 -9.28
C CYS A 162 -1.96 -9.14 -8.79
N ALA A 163 -1.70 -9.60 -7.56
CA ALA A 163 -2.30 -10.82 -6.98
C ALA A 163 -3.84 -10.79 -6.82
N THR A 164 -4.50 -9.63 -7.03
CA THR A 164 -5.97 -9.49 -7.02
C THR A 164 -6.53 -9.07 -8.37
N CYS A 165 -5.68 -8.93 -9.39
CA CYS A 165 -6.02 -8.37 -10.69
C CYS A 165 -6.46 -9.44 -11.68
N ARG A 166 -7.51 -9.16 -12.46
CA ARG A 166 -7.99 -10.07 -13.53
C ARG A 166 -7.01 -10.25 -14.69
N TYR A 167 -6.05 -9.34 -14.83
CA TYR A 167 -5.06 -9.39 -15.89
C TYR A 167 -3.78 -10.11 -15.50
N PHE A 168 -3.67 -10.58 -14.26
CA PHE A 168 -2.47 -11.23 -13.78
C PHE A 168 -2.50 -12.73 -14.04
N ALA A 169 -1.45 -13.24 -14.72
CA ALA A 169 -1.19 -14.66 -14.90
C ALA A 169 0.19 -15.00 -14.29
N PRO A 170 0.23 -15.56 -13.07
CA PRO A 170 1.48 -15.97 -12.45
C PRO A 170 2.06 -17.19 -13.16
N PHE A 171 3.40 -17.22 -13.28
CA PHE A 171 4.17 -18.33 -13.86
C PHE A 171 3.67 -18.79 -15.24
N ALA A 172 3.20 -17.83 -16.08
CA ALA A 172 2.74 -18.09 -17.44
C ALA A 172 3.89 -18.34 -18.41
N HIS A 173 5.13 -18.02 -18.03
CA HIS A 173 6.33 -18.16 -18.85
C HIS A 173 7.37 -19.05 -18.17
N SER A 174 8.17 -19.75 -19.00
CA SER A 174 9.29 -20.59 -18.54
C SER A 174 10.56 -19.80 -18.22
N ASP A 175 10.60 -18.51 -18.57
CA ASP A 175 11.71 -17.62 -18.23
C ASP A 175 11.67 -17.28 -16.74
N ALA A 176 12.66 -17.76 -15.99
CA ALA A 176 12.75 -17.51 -14.55
C ALA A 176 12.95 -16.02 -14.20
N ALA A 177 13.47 -15.21 -15.12
CA ALA A 177 13.61 -13.76 -14.90
C ALA A 177 12.30 -12.99 -15.12
N LYS A 178 11.37 -13.53 -15.93
CA LYS A 178 10.07 -12.94 -16.27
C LYS A 178 8.97 -13.99 -16.27
N PRO A 179 8.70 -14.64 -15.12
CA PRO A 179 7.78 -15.78 -15.09
C PRO A 179 6.30 -15.36 -15.22
N HIS A 180 5.96 -14.12 -14.89
CA HIS A 180 4.58 -13.66 -14.86
C HIS A 180 4.18 -12.96 -16.15
N HIS A 181 2.87 -12.85 -16.40
CA HIS A 181 2.32 -12.12 -17.52
C HIS A 181 1.22 -11.15 -17.07
N CYS A 182 1.19 -9.95 -17.67
CA CYS A 182 0.12 -8.99 -17.52
C CYS A 182 -0.66 -8.87 -18.83
N HIS A 183 -1.88 -9.38 -18.88
CA HIS A 183 -2.74 -9.32 -20.07
C HIS A 183 -3.23 -7.91 -20.41
N PHE A 184 -3.14 -6.93 -19.51
CA PHE A 184 -3.50 -5.54 -19.82
C PHE A 184 -2.50 -4.88 -20.76
N VAL A 185 -1.21 -5.02 -20.46
CA VAL A 185 -0.11 -4.48 -21.28
C VAL A 185 0.48 -5.52 -22.23
N ASP A 186 -0.03 -6.76 -22.20
CA ASP A 186 0.43 -7.89 -22.99
C ASP A 186 1.95 -8.12 -22.90
N ALA A 187 2.48 -8.21 -21.68
CA ALA A 187 3.90 -8.33 -21.43
C ALA A 187 4.25 -9.29 -20.30
N ALA A 188 5.38 -10.01 -20.48
CA ALA A 188 6.03 -10.79 -19.42
C ALA A 188 6.80 -9.88 -18.47
N PHE A 189 6.78 -10.20 -17.16
CA PHE A 189 7.49 -9.43 -16.14
C PHE A 189 7.99 -10.30 -14.98
N GLY A 190 8.95 -9.77 -14.24
CA GLY A 190 9.61 -10.44 -13.13
C GLY A 190 8.89 -10.24 -11.78
N GLN A 191 9.35 -10.96 -10.75
CA GLN A 191 8.83 -10.82 -9.40
C GLN A 191 9.03 -9.40 -8.84
N ARG A 192 10.12 -8.73 -9.22
CA ARG A 192 10.41 -7.34 -8.85
C ARG A 192 9.40 -6.32 -9.37
N ASP A 193 8.71 -6.67 -10.46
CA ASP A 193 7.78 -5.78 -11.14
C ASP A 193 6.34 -5.96 -10.61
N ILE A 194 6.13 -6.84 -9.63
CA ILE A 194 4.82 -7.04 -8.99
C ILE A 194 4.40 -5.75 -8.30
N ARG A 195 3.21 -5.27 -8.67
CA ARG A 195 2.66 -4.02 -8.15
C ARG A 195 1.74 -4.28 -6.96
N ILE A 196 1.92 -3.46 -5.92
CA ILE A 196 1.03 -3.39 -4.75
C ILE A 196 -0.10 -2.38 -5.00
N ASP A 197 0.14 -1.35 -5.82
CA ASP A 197 -0.87 -0.43 -6.33
C ASP A 197 -0.67 -0.20 -7.84
N CYS A 198 -1.65 -0.58 -8.65
CA CYS A 198 -1.63 -0.48 -10.11
C CYS A 198 -2.80 0.37 -10.59
N ARG A 199 -2.53 1.37 -11.45
CA ARG A 199 -3.56 2.25 -12.01
C ARG A 199 -4.59 1.51 -12.86
N GLU A 200 -4.16 0.51 -13.60
CA GLU A 200 -4.96 -0.29 -14.54
C GLU A 200 -5.57 -1.54 -13.88
N HIS A 201 -5.51 -1.62 -12.54
CA HIS A 201 -6.04 -2.74 -11.82
C HIS A 201 -7.56 -2.86 -12.01
N GLU A 202 -8.01 -4.05 -12.40
CA GLU A 202 -9.40 -4.46 -12.31
C GLU A 202 -9.48 -5.70 -11.41
N THR A 203 -10.33 -5.60 -10.38
CA THR A 203 -10.51 -6.71 -9.42
C THR A 203 -11.04 -7.94 -10.14
N ALA A 204 -10.34 -9.06 -10.01
CA ALA A 204 -10.80 -10.35 -10.51
C ALA A 204 -12.02 -10.84 -9.72
N ASP A 205 -12.86 -11.65 -10.36
CA ASP A 205 -13.92 -12.34 -9.63
C ASP A 205 -13.32 -13.28 -8.56
N PRO A 206 -14.08 -13.65 -7.52
CA PRO A 206 -13.55 -14.43 -6.41
C PRO A 206 -12.94 -15.77 -6.81
N SER A 207 -13.51 -16.48 -7.80
CA SER A 207 -13.03 -17.79 -8.24
C SER A 207 -11.71 -17.68 -9.00
N PHE A 208 -11.60 -16.73 -9.92
CA PHE A 208 -10.36 -16.45 -10.65
C PHE A 208 -9.25 -16.00 -9.68
N ARG A 209 -9.59 -15.13 -8.72
CA ARG A 209 -8.65 -14.64 -7.72
C ARG A 209 -8.10 -15.75 -6.82
N ALA A 210 -8.94 -16.72 -6.43
CA ALA A 210 -8.50 -17.88 -5.66
C ALA A 210 -7.57 -18.77 -6.49
N ALA A 211 -7.96 -19.14 -7.71
CA ALA A 211 -7.15 -19.99 -8.59
C ALA A 211 -5.79 -19.34 -8.92
N THR A 212 -5.79 -18.05 -9.24
CA THR A 212 -4.55 -17.29 -9.51
C THR A 212 -3.64 -17.26 -8.30
N TRP A 213 -4.23 -17.09 -7.10
CA TRP A 213 -3.49 -17.09 -5.86
C TRP A 213 -2.86 -18.44 -5.54
N ASP A 214 -3.59 -19.53 -5.74
CA ASP A 214 -3.08 -20.90 -5.52
C ASP A 214 -1.84 -21.18 -6.40
N VAL A 215 -1.86 -20.73 -7.64
CA VAL A 215 -0.68 -20.83 -8.52
C VAL A 215 0.45 -19.94 -8.02
N PHE A 216 0.17 -18.69 -7.66
CA PHE A 216 1.19 -17.72 -7.26
C PHE A 216 1.91 -18.11 -5.96
N GLN A 217 1.23 -18.72 -4.99
CA GLN A 217 1.86 -19.06 -3.71
C GLN A 217 2.70 -20.34 -3.77
N GLN A 218 2.57 -21.15 -4.84
CA GLN A 218 3.30 -22.43 -5.02
C GLN A 218 4.67 -22.23 -5.72
N GLY A 219 4.88 -21.14 -6.38
CA GLY A 219 6.15 -20.77 -7.02
C GLY A 219 6.93 -19.80 -6.18
#